data_eb2c5938387295eb3a9cca8a9d9368f4
#
_entry.id   eb2c5938387295eb3a9cca8a9d9368f4
#
_cell.length_a   1.000
_cell.length_b   1.000
_cell.length_c   1.000
_cell.angle_alpha   90.00
_cell.angle_beta   90.00
_cell.angle_gamma   90.00
#
_symmetry.space_group_name_H-M   'P 1'
#
loop_
_entity.id
_entity.type
_entity.pdbx_description
1 polymer ?
#
loop_
_entity_poly.entity_id
_entity_poly.type
_entity_poly.pdbx_seq_one_letter_code
_entity_poly.pdbx_strand_id
1 'polypeptide(L)'
;MINPREYLINQGVWENEANEILEDFSDDVTEDDLKIVRIYDSPFELANTYIDNVIGELDHNVAAVLGYIELGKHLAYSCDEYFYLKSGRIIEFEL
;
A
#
# COMPACT_ATOMS: atom_id res chain seq x y z
N MET A 1 20.82 12.86 8.39
CA MET A 1 19.97 12.20 7.38
C MET A 1 19.69 10.78 7.83
N ILE A 2 18.40 10.38 7.87
CA ILE A 2 18.01 9.04 8.29
C ILE A 2 18.26 8.07 7.15
N ASN A 3 18.69 6.84 7.48
CA ASN A 3 18.79 5.77 6.51
C ASN A 3 17.40 5.46 5.93
N PRO A 4 17.23 5.32 4.60
CA PRO A 4 15.92 5.05 3.99
C PRO A 4 15.19 3.86 4.60
N ARG A 5 15.91 2.80 4.94
CA ARG A 5 15.34 1.61 5.57
C ARG A 5 14.77 1.93 6.95
N GLU A 6 15.51 2.66 7.77
CA GLU A 6 15.04 3.10 9.10
C GLU A 6 13.84 4.03 8.98
N TYR A 7 13.85 4.92 8.00
CA TYR A 7 12.75 5.83 7.75
C TYR A 7 11.44 5.08 7.43
N LEU A 8 11.52 4.04 6.60
CA LEU A 8 10.37 3.19 6.31
C LEU A 8 9.88 2.45 7.56
N ILE A 9 10.81 1.85 8.32
CA ILE A 9 10.47 1.10 9.53
C ILE A 9 9.80 2.00 10.56
N ASN A 10 10.30 3.23 10.72
CA ASN A 10 9.72 4.21 11.64
C ASN A 10 8.30 4.62 11.26
N GLN A 11 7.91 4.45 10.00
CA GLN A 11 6.54 4.73 9.53
C GLN A 11 5.60 3.53 9.65
N GLY A 12 6.09 2.36 10.12
CA GLY A 12 5.28 1.18 10.35
C GLY A 12 5.52 0.03 9.38
N VAL A 13 6.51 0.15 8.51
CA VAL A 13 6.91 -0.91 7.57
C VAL A 13 7.79 -1.93 8.31
N TRP A 14 7.57 -3.22 8.07
CA TRP A 14 8.41 -4.26 8.63
C TRP A 14 9.78 -4.32 7.92
N GLU A 15 10.78 -4.89 8.59
CA GLU A 15 12.14 -4.95 8.09
C GLU A 15 12.23 -5.61 6.71
N ASN A 16 11.59 -6.77 6.53
CA ASN A 16 11.58 -7.47 5.25
C ASN A 16 10.83 -6.68 4.16
N GLU A 17 9.78 -5.95 4.55
CA GLU A 17 9.04 -5.09 3.63
C GLU A 17 9.88 -3.89 3.19
N ALA A 18 10.62 -3.28 4.12
CA ALA A 18 11.51 -2.17 3.79
C ALA A 18 12.57 -2.60 2.77
N ASN A 19 13.15 -3.79 2.94
CA ASN A 19 14.12 -4.33 2.00
C ASN A 19 13.50 -4.54 0.60
N GLU A 20 12.28 -5.06 0.55
CA GLU A 20 11.55 -5.27 -0.71
C GLU A 20 11.29 -3.95 -1.44
N ILE A 21 10.86 -2.93 -0.71
CA ILE A 21 10.59 -1.60 -1.27
C ILE A 21 11.89 -1.00 -1.84
N LEU A 22 12.97 -1.07 -1.09
CA LEU A 22 14.23 -0.45 -1.50
C LEU A 22 14.89 -1.16 -2.69
N GLU A 23 14.55 -2.42 -2.95
CA GLU A 23 15.01 -3.12 -4.15
C GLU A 23 14.45 -2.51 -5.42
N ASP A 24 13.25 -1.93 -5.36
CA ASP A 24 12.56 -1.34 -6.52
C ASP A 24 12.86 0.15 -6.69
N PHE A 25 13.36 0.81 -5.66
CA PHE A 25 13.71 2.23 -5.75
C PHE A 25 15.17 2.39 -6.13
N SER A 26 15.49 3.50 -6.82
CA SER A 26 16.87 3.83 -7.18
C SER A 26 17.65 4.30 -5.93
N ASP A 27 18.99 4.32 -6.05
CA ASP A 27 19.87 4.80 -4.99
C ASP A 27 19.67 6.30 -4.70
N ASP A 28 19.00 7.02 -5.61
CA ASP A 28 18.75 8.44 -5.48
C ASP A 28 17.46 8.76 -4.69
N VAL A 29 16.82 7.74 -4.12
CA VAL A 29 15.57 7.93 -3.38
C VAL A 29 15.79 8.84 -2.16
N THR A 30 14.84 9.76 -1.95
CA THR A 30 14.86 10.70 -0.82
C THR A 30 13.77 10.36 0.19
N GLU A 31 13.80 11.02 1.35
CA GLU A 31 12.75 10.86 2.36
C GLU A 31 11.38 11.25 1.79
N ASP A 32 11.31 12.28 0.94
CA ASP A 32 10.06 12.70 0.30
C ASP A 32 9.47 11.61 -0.59
N ASP A 33 10.33 10.81 -1.25
CA ASP A 33 9.89 9.71 -2.10
C ASP A 33 9.33 8.54 -1.30
N LEU A 34 9.72 8.43 -0.03
CA LEU A 34 9.36 7.31 0.85
C LEU A 34 8.33 7.68 1.91
N LYS A 35 7.74 8.87 1.82
CA LYS A 35 6.74 9.31 2.79
C LYS A 35 5.44 8.53 2.60
N ILE A 36 5.02 7.83 3.65
CA ILE A 36 3.86 6.96 3.63
C ILE A 36 2.63 7.74 4.07
N VAL A 37 1.57 7.67 3.25
CA VAL A 37 0.26 8.24 3.58
C VAL A 37 -0.53 7.25 4.42
N ARG A 38 -0.53 5.97 4.01
CA ARG A 38 -1.30 4.93 4.68
C ARG A 38 -0.75 3.54 4.36
N ILE A 39 -0.95 2.61 5.29
CA ILE A 39 -0.62 1.20 5.11
C ILE A 39 -1.91 0.39 5.21
N TYR A 40 -2.19 -0.42 4.19
CA TYR A 40 -3.36 -1.31 4.15
C TYR A 40 -2.91 -2.73 4.42
N ASP A 41 -3.65 -3.46 5.24
CA ASP A 41 -3.30 -4.83 5.63
C ASP A 41 -3.53 -5.85 4.49
N SER A 42 -4.39 -5.51 3.53
CA SER A 42 -4.74 -6.41 2.43
C SER A 42 -5.36 -5.64 1.27
N PRO A 43 -5.44 -6.26 0.06
CA PRO A 43 -6.19 -5.67 -1.05
C PRO A 43 -7.66 -5.39 -0.72
N PHE A 44 -8.27 -6.23 0.09
CA PHE A 44 -9.65 -6.00 0.54
C PHE A 44 -9.76 -4.69 1.32
N GLU A 45 -8.84 -4.42 2.22
CA GLU A 45 -8.85 -3.18 3.01
C GLU A 45 -8.67 -1.94 2.14
N LEU A 46 -7.80 -2.01 1.12
CA LEU A 46 -7.64 -0.93 0.16
C LEU A 46 -8.96 -0.68 -0.59
N ALA A 47 -9.58 -1.73 -1.11
CA ALA A 47 -10.85 -1.62 -1.82
C ALA A 47 -11.97 -1.10 -0.90
N ASN A 48 -12.02 -1.58 0.33
CA ASN A 48 -12.97 -1.14 1.33
C ASN A 48 -12.87 0.37 1.58
N THR A 49 -11.66 0.87 1.77
CA THR A 49 -11.42 2.30 1.96
C THR A 49 -11.81 3.10 0.73
N TYR A 50 -11.47 2.61 -0.47
CA TYR A 50 -11.81 3.26 -1.72
C TYR A 50 -13.32 3.36 -1.92
N ILE A 51 -14.05 2.26 -1.71
CA ILE A 51 -15.50 2.21 -1.89
C ILE A 51 -16.20 3.09 -0.85
N ASP A 52 -15.73 3.07 0.40
CA ASP A 52 -16.28 3.89 1.47
C ASP A 52 -16.17 5.38 1.16
N ASN A 53 -15.05 5.80 0.57
CA ASN A 53 -14.82 7.19 0.20
C ASN A 53 -15.57 7.62 -1.07
N VAL A 54 -15.81 6.70 -2.01
CA VAL A 54 -16.38 7.02 -3.33
C VAL A 54 -17.86 6.72 -3.39
N ILE A 55 -18.31 5.59 -2.86
CA ILE A 55 -19.68 5.08 -2.99
C ILE A 55 -20.46 5.22 -1.67
N GLY A 56 -19.80 5.09 -0.53
CA GLY A 56 -20.40 5.25 0.80
C GLY A 56 -21.11 4.04 1.36
N GLU A 57 -21.25 2.96 0.60
CA GLU A 57 -21.87 1.71 1.07
C GLU A 57 -21.08 0.50 0.61
N LEU A 58 -21.01 -0.50 1.51
CA LEU A 58 -20.35 -1.77 1.23
C LEU A 58 -21.38 -2.90 1.27
N ASP A 59 -21.30 -3.80 0.27
CA ASP A 59 -22.01 -5.06 0.29
C ASP A 59 -21.08 -6.14 0.84
N HIS A 60 -21.51 -6.81 1.90
CA HIS A 60 -20.70 -7.80 2.61
C HIS A 60 -20.96 -9.25 2.20
N ASN A 61 -21.67 -9.50 1.10
CA ASN A 61 -21.85 -10.87 0.62
C ASN A 61 -20.52 -11.42 0.04
N VAL A 62 -20.42 -12.76 -0.08
CA VAL A 62 -19.18 -13.43 -0.47
C VAL A 62 -18.72 -12.98 -1.87
N ALA A 63 -19.63 -12.84 -2.81
CA ALA A 63 -19.28 -12.40 -4.16
C ALA A 63 -18.72 -10.99 -4.17
N ALA A 64 -19.30 -10.09 -3.38
CA ALA A 64 -18.82 -8.72 -3.25
C ALA A 64 -17.44 -8.69 -2.59
N VAL A 65 -17.19 -9.51 -1.57
CA VAL A 65 -15.87 -9.59 -0.90
C VAL A 65 -14.81 -10.02 -1.90
N LEU A 66 -15.06 -11.03 -2.72
CA LEU A 66 -14.13 -11.46 -3.76
C LEU A 66 -13.88 -10.35 -4.80
N GLY A 67 -14.93 -9.62 -5.17
CA GLY A 67 -14.81 -8.47 -6.06
C GLY A 67 -13.98 -7.35 -5.46
N TYR A 68 -14.09 -7.11 -4.17
CA TYR A 68 -13.29 -6.12 -3.46
C TYR A 68 -11.82 -6.50 -3.41
N ILE A 69 -11.50 -7.78 -3.22
CA ILE A 69 -10.11 -8.26 -3.27
C ILE A 69 -9.51 -8.00 -4.65
N GLU A 70 -10.24 -8.32 -5.72
CA GLU A 70 -9.78 -8.08 -7.08
C GLU A 70 -9.65 -6.59 -7.38
N LEU A 71 -10.58 -5.77 -6.91
CA LEU A 71 -10.49 -4.32 -7.04
C LEU A 71 -9.27 -3.77 -6.32
N GLY A 72 -9.00 -4.23 -5.10
CA GLY A 72 -7.85 -3.80 -4.34
C GLY A 72 -6.53 -4.14 -5.03
N LYS A 73 -6.42 -5.35 -5.59
CA LYS A 73 -5.26 -5.75 -6.38
C LYS A 73 -5.11 -4.87 -7.63
N HIS A 74 -6.20 -4.60 -8.32
CA HIS A 74 -6.19 -3.74 -9.51
C HIS A 74 -5.72 -2.33 -9.16
N LEU A 75 -6.23 -1.74 -8.08
CA LEU A 75 -5.80 -0.42 -7.61
C LEU A 75 -4.32 -0.42 -7.27
N ALA A 76 -3.85 -1.45 -6.57
CA ALA A 76 -2.45 -1.55 -6.16
C ALA A 76 -1.48 -1.65 -7.35
N TYR A 77 -1.91 -2.28 -8.46
CA TYR A 77 -1.06 -2.40 -9.65
C TYR A 77 -1.21 -1.24 -10.62
N SER A 78 -2.35 -0.54 -10.61
CA SER A 78 -2.65 0.51 -11.59
C SER A 78 -2.23 1.90 -11.15
N CYS A 79 -2.03 2.12 -9.87
CA CYS A 79 -1.71 3.44 -9.31
C CYS A 79 -0.27 3.45 -8.79
N ASP A 80 0.51 4.42 -9.22
CA ASP A 80 1.94 4.51 -8.86
C ASP A 80 2.18 4.77 -7.37
N GLU A 81 1.20 5.36 -6.69
CA GLU A 81 1.28 5.63 -5.25
C GLU A 81 1.21 4.39 -4.37
N TYR A 82 0.78 3.25 -4.92
CA TYR A 82 0.65 2.02 -4.15
C TYR A 82 1.78 1.05 -4.44
N PHE A 83 2.27 0.42 -3.39
CA PHE A 83 3.27 -0.64 -3.47
C PHE A 83 2.71 -1.92 -2.84
N TYR A 84 2.47 -2.95 -3.66
CA TYR A 84 1.92 -4.23 -3.20
C TYR A 84 3.06 -5.14 -2.75
N LEU A 85 3.11 -5.43 -1.46
CA LEU A 85 4.16 -6.24 -0.85
C LEU A 85 3.85 -7.74 -0.93
N LYS A 86 4.90 -8.55 -0.89
CA LYS A 86 4.75 -10.02 -0.86
C LYS A 86 4.01 -10.51 0.37
N SER A 87 4.05 -9.75 1.46
CA SER A 87 3.31 -10.05 2.69
C SER A 87 1.79 -9.91 2.51
N GLY A 88 1.34 -9.25 1.45
CA GLY A 88 -0.06 -8.94 1.20
C GLY A 88 -0.46 -7.53 1.62
N ARG A 89 0.42 -6.82 2.31
CA ARG A 89 0.18 -5.42 2.69
C ARG A 89 0.43 -4.51 1.50
N ILE A 90 -0.23 -3.36 1.52
CA ILE A 90 -0.08 -2.35 0.47
C ILE A 90 0.32 -1.04 1.13
N ILE A 91 1.39 -0.43 0.61
CA ILE A 91 1.89 0.85 1.11
C ILE A 91 1.48 1.95 0.13
N GLU A 92 0.80 2.97 0.63
CA GLU A 92 0.45 4.15 -0.16
C GLU A 92 1.47 5.25 0.14
N PHE A 93 2.24 5.62 -0.88
CA PHE A 93 3.22 6.70 -0.77
C PHE A 93 2.60 8.04 -1.18
N GLU A 94 3.10 9.12 -0.60
CA GLU A 94 2.74 10.48 -1.01
C GLU A 94 3.47 10.84 -2.31
N LEU A 95 2.72 11.19 -3.33
CA LEU A 95 3.28 11.63 -4.61
C LEU A 95 3.10 13.13 -4.80
#